data_591bc975bdec5632e69f23bdb3c86ec2
#
_entry.id   591bc975bdec5632e69f23bdb3c86ec2
#
_cell.length_a   1.000
_cell.length_b   1.000
_cell.length_c   1.000
_cell.angle_alpha   90.00
_cell.angle_beta   90.00
_cell.angle_gamma   90.00
#
_symmetry.space_group_name_H-M   'P 1'
#
loop_
_entity.id
_entity.type
_entity.pdbx_description
1 polymer ?
#
loop_
_entity_poly.entity_id
_entity_poly.type
_entity_poly.pdbx_seq_one_letter_code
_entity_poly.pdbx_strand_id
1 'polypeptide(L)'
;RSRGLGDVYKRQALDAVKNSNLKLLPYGPSQGNFSYRKKLSKYYSKHNININAEDILITTGASEALTFVLNSICDAEDEIIIPEPFYANYNGFASASSVKVVPVASEFNNQFQLPSLENIDSKITPKTKAILLCNPSNPTGYVYSKLEIKTLCELSIRKNIFLIVDEVYREFIHGDIEHYSVLRHPEGHKHTVMIDSVSKRYSLCGARVGCIVSKNKLLIQNLLKFAQLRLSPPTYALIASEAALDAPDSYLKKVISEYSKRRNILIQALEEIPDVKVSHPMGAFYCMVKLPIDDAENFSKFLLTSFEDKGQTVMLAPATGFYSTPGYGKNEVRVAFVLNEKKLLRAAKIIRKGIKEYNKIYA
;
A
#
# COMPACT_ATOMS: atom_id res chain seq x y z
N ARG A 1 11.53 14.35 -1.52
CA ARG A 1 10.48 15.03 -0.72
C ARG A 1 9.12 14.71 -1.33
N SER A 2 8.28 13.97 -0.62
CA SER A 2 6.90 13.62 -1.01
C SER A 2 5.99 14.88 -0.97
N ARG A 3 6.18 15.79 -1.93
CA ARG A 3 5.39 17.04 -2.02
C ARG A 3 4.03 16.86 -2.71
N GLY A 4 3.76 15.71 -3.32
CA GLY A 4 2.54 15.51 -4.12
C GLY A 4 1.24 15.42 -3.32
N LEU A 5 1.30 14.87 -2.10
CA LEU A 5 0.14 14.78 -1.22
C LEU A 5 -0.13 16.10 -0.45
N GLY A 6 0.86 17.01 -0.36
CA GLY A 6 0.76 18.28 0.36
C GLY A 6 -0.20 19.30 -0.25
N ASP A 7 -0.46 19.22 -1.57
CA ASP A 7 -1.32 20.19 -2.26
C ASP A 7 -2.81 20.01 -1.91
N VAL A 8 -3.19 18.90 -1.27
CA VAL A 8 -4.57 18.56 -0.88
C VAL A 8 -4.71 18.44 0.65
N TYR A 9 -3.79 19.03 1.38
CA TYR A 9 -3.65 18.92 2.83
C TYR A 9 -4.83 19.52 3.61
N LYS A 10 -5.22 18.84 4.69
CA LYS A 10 -6.30 19.29 5.55
C LYS A 10 -5.80 19.89 6.88
N ARG A 11 -6.13 21.16 7.10
CA ARG A 11 -5.71 21.91 8.30
C ARG A 11 -6.26 21.32 9.62
N GLN A 12 -7.43 20.66 9.59
CA GLN A 12 -8.11 20.15 10.80
C GLN A 12 -7.21 19.27 11.69
N ALA A 13 -6.41 18.39 11.10
CA ALA A 13 -5.50 17.51 11.85
C ALA A 13 -4.42 18.30 12.60
N LEU A 14 -3.80 19.31 11.94
CA LEU A 14 -2.80 20.16 12.58
C LEU A 14 -3.43 21.14 13.58
N ASP A 15 -4.59 21.67 13.26
CA ASP A 15 -5.28 22.60 14.17
C ASP A 15 -5.71 21.88 15.45
N ALA A 16 -6.13 20.60 15.36
CA ALA A 16 -6.40 19.79 16.53
C ALA A 16 -5.16 19.63 17.44
N VAL A 17 -3.99 19.44 16.85
CA VAL A 17 -2.73 19.37 17.62
C VAL A 17 -2.37 20.72 18.22
N LYS A 18 -2.44 21.82 17.45
CA LYS A 18 -2.13 23.18 17.92
C LYS A 18 -3.03 23.61 19.06
N ASN A 19 -4.31 23.23 19.02
CA ASN A 19 -5.31 23.60 20.00
C ASN A 19 -5.42 22.56 21.15
N SER A 20 -4.56 21.55 21.18
CA SER A 20 -4.53 20.59 22.28
C SER A 20 -3.92 21.25 23.51
N ASN A 21 -4.73 21.50 24.54
CA ASN A 21 -4.30 22.08 25.82
C ASN A 21 -3.84 20.99 26.80
N LEU A 22 -2.97 20.07 26.35
CA LEU A 22 -2.44 19.01 27.21
C LEU A 22 -1.47 19.57 28.22
N LYS A 23 -1.79 19.43 29.50
CA LYS A 23 -0.88 19.79 30.60
C LYS A 23 0.14 18.69 30.92
N LEU A 24 -0.17 17.44 30.58
CA LEU A 24 0.65 16.25 30.81
C LEU A 24 0.57 15.35 29.59
N LEU A 25 1.63 14.58 29.35
CA LEU A 25 1.73 13.54 28.30
C LEU A 25 1.96 12.16 28.95
N PRO A 26 0.97 11.57 29.60
CA PRO A 26 1.09 10.23 30.16
C PRO A 26 1.06 9.17 29.03
N TYR A 27 1.48 7.95 29.37
CA TYR A 27 1.22 6.81 28.50
C TYR A 27 -0.27 6.63 28.26
N GLY A 28 -0.64 6.50 26.99
CA GLY A 28 -1.99 6.11 26.60
C GLY A 28 -2.21 4.60 26.67
N PRO A 29 -3.44 4.11 26.43
CA PRO A 29 -3.71 2.68 26.29
C PRO A 29 -2.88 2.06 25.16
N SER A 30 -2.28 0.90 25.39
CA SER A 30 -1.44 0.19 24.41
C SER A 30 -2.20 -0.16 23.13
N GLN A 31 -3.49 -0.48 23.24
CA GLN A 31 -4.37 -0.74 22.11
C GLN A 31 -4.70 0.55 21.30
N GLY A 32 -4.41 1.73 21.83
CA GLY A 32 -4.82 3.03 21.32
C GLY A 32 -6.10 3.55 21.98
N ASN A 33 -6.34 4.87 21.89
CA ASN A 33 -7.46 5.53 22.53
C ASN A 33 -8.81 4.95 22.07
N PHE A 34 -9.67 4.67 23.03
CA PHE A 34 -11.00 4.09 22.76
C PHE A 34 -11.85 5.02 21.88
N SER A 35 -11.81 6.33 22.12
CA SER A 35 -12.51 7.33 21.29
C SER A 35 -12.12 7.23 19.82
N TYR A 36 -10.81 7.15 19.52
CA TYR A 36 -10.29 7.01 18.17
C TYR A 36 -10.73 5.68 17.53
N ARG A 37 -10.60 4.55 18.25
CA ARG A 37 -11.04 3.24 17.78
C ARG A 37 -12.55 3.19 17.49
N LYS A 38 -13.36 3.84 18.33
CA LYS A 38 -14.80 3.99 18.13
C LYS A 38 -15.13 4.83 16.88
N LYS A 39 -14.39 5.92 16.65
CA LYS A 39 -14.52 6.70 15.41
C LYS A 39 -14.12 5.91 14.17
N LEU A 40 -13.03 5.12 14.25
CA LEU A 40 -12.62 4.22 13.16
C LEU A 40 -13.70 3.17 12.86
N SER A 41 -14.30 2.55 13.89
CA SER A 41 -15.41 1.61 13.70
C SER A 41 -16.57 2.25 12.94
N LYS A 42 -16.96 3.49 13.30
CA LYS A 42 -17.98 4.25 12.56
C LYS A 42 -17.57 4.57 11.12
N TYR A 43 -16.30 4.92 10.91
CA TYR A 43 -15.75 5.16 9.58
C TYR A 43 -15.84 3.88 8.71
N TYR A 44 -15.43 2.72 9.23
CA TYR A 44 -15.48 1.45 8.53
C TYR A 44 -16.92 0.99 8.23
N SER A 45 -17.86 1.28 9.13
CA SER A 45 -19.30 0.98 8.92
C SER A 45 -19.85 1.68 7.66
N LYS A 46 -19.38 2.90 7.32
CA LYS A 46 -19.74 3.58 6.05
C LYS A 46 -19.27 2.82 4.81
N HIS A 47 -18.31 1.93 4.95
CA HIS A 47 -17.76 1.07 3.89
C HIS A 47 -18.25 -0.37 3.97
N ASN A 48 -19.37 -0.61 4.66
CA ASN A 48 -19.94 -1.95 4.88
C ASN A 48 -18.99 -2.93 5.60
N ILE A 49 -18.09 -2.40 6.42
CA ILE A 49 -17.16 -3.18 7.27
C ILE A 49 -17.65 -3.07 8.71
N ASN A 50 -18.36 -4.11 9.17
CA ASN A 50 -18.98 -4.13 10.49
C ASN A 50 -18.02 -4.69 11.54
N ILE A 51 -17.35 -3.80 12.26
CA ILE A 51 -16.37 -4.10 13.32
C ILE A 51 -16.63 -3.23 14.54
N ASN A 52 -16.17 -3.68 15.69
CA ASN A 52 -16.22 -2.94 16.95
C ASN A 52 -14.87 -2.31 17.27
N ALA A 53 -14.83 -1.42 18.25
CA ALA A 53 -13.58 -0.79 18.71
C ALA A 53 -12.57 -1.83 19.27
N GLU A 54 -13.06 -2.93 19.81
CA GLU A 54 -12.28 -4.05 20.35
C GLU A 54 -11.56 -4.86 19.27
N ASP A 55 -12.08 -4.84 18.04
CA ASP A 55 -11.49 -5.52 16.89
C ASP A 55 -10.32 -4.72 16.27
N ILE A 56 -10.02 -3.51 16.82
CA ILE A 56 -9.03 -2.57 16.31
C ILE A 56 -7.87 -2.43 17.28
N LEU A 57 -6.65 -2.56 16.79
CA LEU A 57 -5.40 -2.24 17.50
C LEU A 57 -4.64 -1.17 16.74
N ILE A 58 -4.37 -0.05 17.41
CA ILE A 58 -3.65 1.09 16.81
C ILE A 58 -2.15 0.84 16.81
N THR A 59 -1.50 1.19 15.70
CA THR A 59 -0.07 0.98 15.49
C THR A 59 0.62 2.26 15.02
N THR A 60 1.96 2.27 15.10
CA THR A 60 2.81 3.36 14.58
C THR A 60 2.97 3.21 13.05
N GLY A 61 1.85 3.39 12.34
CA GLY A 61 1.72 3.18 10.90
C GLY A 61 1.52 1.71 10.53
N ALA A 62 1.23 1.46 9.24
CA ALA A 62 1.08 0.11 8.68
C ALA A 62 2.35 -0.74 8.83
N SER A 63 3.53 -0.11 8.90
CA SER A 63 4.81 -0.83 9.08
C SER A 63 4.87 -1.60 10.39
N GLU A 64 4.52 -0.95 11.52
CA GLU A 64 4.43 -1.64 12.81
C GLU A 64 3.31 -2.70 12.81
N ALA A 65 2.19 -2.41 12.12
CA ALA A 65 1.10 -3.37 11.99
C ALA A 65 1.57 -4.67 11.31
N LEU A 66 2.31 -4.57 10.21
CA LEU A 66 2.88 -5.73 9.52
C LEU A 66 3.85 -6.50 10.42
N THR A 67 4.78 -5.80 11.09
CA THR A 67 5.72 -6.45 12.04
C THR A 67 4.98 -7.18 13.15
N PHE A 68 3.97 -6.56 13.77
CA PHE A 68 3.20 -7.20 14.85
C PHE A 68 2.44 -8.42 14.34
N VAL A 69 1.80 -8.32 13.17
CA VAL A 69 1.05 -9.45 12.58
C VAL A 69 1.99 -10.61 12.29
N LEU A 70 3.10 -10.38 11.56
CA LEU A 70 4.04 -11.45 11.22
C LEU A 70 4.61 -12.13 12.46
N ASN A 71 5.06 -11.37 13.46
CA ASN A 71 5.59 -11.95 14.71
C ASN A 71 4.51 -12.62 15.58
N SER A 72 3.21 -12.37 15.33
CA SER A 72 2.12 -13.03 16.07
C SER A 72 1.66 -14.34 15.48
N ILE A 73 1.88 -14.54 14.16
CA ILE A 73 1.33 -15.71 13.43
C ILE A 73 2.41 -16.60 12.84
N CYS A 74 3.67 -16.16 12.78
CA CYS A 74 4.78 -16.91 12.23
C CYS A 74 5.85 -17.18 13.28
N ASP A 75 6.48 -18.34 13.18
CA ASP A 75 7.74 -18.67 13.79
C ASP A 75 8.89 -18.45 12.79
N ALA A 76 10.14 -18.55 13.24
CA ALA A 76 11.31 -18.49 12.36
C ALA A 76 11.22 -19.57 11.27
N GLU A 77 11.58 -19.20 10.04
CA GLU A 77 11.54 -20.07 8.87
C GLU A 77 10.13 -20.46 8.36
N ASP A 78 9.07 -19.90 8.94
CA ASP A 78 7.72 -19.97 8.37
C ASP A 78 7.64 -19.14 7.07
N GLU A 79 6.59 -19.37 6.30
CA GLU A 79 6.43 -18.83 4.95
C GLU A 79 5.18 -17.95 4.84
N ILE A 80 5.31 -16.87 4.06
CA ILE A 80 4.17 -16.09 3.59
C ILE A 80 4.17 -16.03 2.07
N ILE A 81 3.02 -16.26 1.46
CA ILE A 81 2.83 -16.15 0.02
C ILE A 81 2.45 -14.72 -0.34
N ILE A 82 3.14 -14.13 -1.32
CA ILE A 82 2.84 -12.77 -1.79
C ILE A 82 2.80 -12.76 -3.32
N PRO A 83 1.66 -12.37 -3.96
CA PRO A 83 1.63 -12.09 -5.38
C PRO A 83 2.57 -10.93 -5.72
N GLU A 84 3.52 -11.16 -6.64
CA GLU A 84 4.47 -10.14 -7.08
C GLU A 84 4.12 -9.56 -8.46
N PRO A 85 4.45 -8.28 -8.74
CA PRO A 85 5.24 -7.38 -7.91
C PRO A 85 4.46 -6.85 -6.71
N PHE A 86 5.15 -6.67 -5.59
CA PHE A 86 4.59 -6.21 -4.33
C PHE A 86 5.39 -5.06 -3.71
N TYR A 87 4.86 -4.43 -2.68
CA TYR A 87 5.57 -3.36 -1.96
C TYR A 87 6.91 -3.86 -1.40
N ALA A 88 8.01 -3.30 -1.89
CA ALA A 88 9.37 -3.77 -1.62
C ALA A 88 9.69 -4.02 -0.13
N ASN A 89 9.12 -3.20 0.76
CA ASN A 89 9.36 -3.36 2.20
C ASN A 89 8.72 -4.61 2.81
N TYR A 90 7.84 -5.34 2.09
CA TYR A 90 7.33 -6.62 2.60
C TYR A 90 8.46 -7.63 2.78
N ASN A 91 9.44 -7.65 1.87
CA ASN A 91 10.67 -8.44 2.05
C ASN A 91 11.43 -8.03 3.34
N GLY A 92 11.53 -6.72 3.60
CA GLY A 92 12.19 -6.22 4.80
C GLY A 92 11.47 -6.62 6.10
N PHE A 93 10.13 -6.54 6.13
CA PHE A 93 9.33 -6.94 7.28
C PHE A 93 9.40 -8.46 7.51
N ALA A 94 9.32 -9.26 6.45
CA ALA A 94 9.45 -10.71 6.52
C ALA A 94 10.84 -11.11 7.03
N SER A 95 11.90 -10.54 6.45
CA SER A 95 13.28 -10.78 6.88
C SER A 95 13.52 -10.39 8.34
N ALA A 96 13.03 -9.23 8.78
CA ALA A 96 13.14 -8.78 10.16
C ALA A 96 12.37 -9.67 11.16
N SER A 97 11.38 -10.41 10.68
CA SER A 97 10.61 -11.39 11.45
C SER A 97 11.10 -12.83 11.24
N SER A 98 12.23 -13.05 10.57
CA SER A 98 12.77 -14.36 10.21
C SER A 98 11.80 -15.24 9.39
N VAL A 99 10.92 -14.62 8.60
CA VAL A 99 9.90 -15.25 7.77
C VAL A 99 10.34 -15.25 6.31
N LYS A 100 10.07 -16.34 5.59
CA LYS A 100 10.37 -16.46 4.16
C LYS A 100 9.22 -15.94 3.30
N VAL A 101 9.56 -15.15 2.28
CA VAL A 101 8.61 -14.77 1.24
C VAL A 101 8.61 -15.81 0.13
N VAL A 102 7.43 -16.33 -0.19
CA VAL A 102 7.19 -17.23 -1.32
C VAL A 102 6.42 -16.42 -2.39
N PRO A 103 7.12 -15.94 -3.45
CA PRO A 103 6.48 -15.12 -4.46
C PRO A 103 5.63 -15.95 -5.42
N VAL A 104 4.55 -15.36 -5.93
CA VAL A 104 3.74 -15.89 -7.04
C VAL A 104 3.60 -14.80 -8.09
N ALA A 105 4.17 -14.99 -9.26
CA ALA A 105 4.24 -13.94 -10.27
C ALA A 105 2.86 -13.57 -10.85
N SER A 106 2.58 -12.27 -10.88
CA SER A 106 1.56 -11.67 -11.73
C SER A 106 2.21 -11.09 -12.99
N GLU A 107 1.49 -11.10 -14.10
CA GLU A 107 2.06 -10.71 -15.39
C GLU A 107 1.68 -9.29 -15.80
N PHE A 108 2.64 -8.54 -16.35
CA PHE A 108 2.42 -7.21 -16.90
C PHE A 108 1.34 -7.21 -17.99
N ASN A 109 1.39 -8.19 -18.90
CA ASN A 109 0.45 -8.27 -20.03
C ASN A 109 -1.00 -8.49 -19.58
N ASN A 110 -1.23 -9.07 -18.41
CA ASN A 110 -2.53 -9.27 -17.79
C ASN A 110 -2.87 -8.18 -16.77
N GLN A 111 -2.21 -7.01 -16.86
CA GLN A 111 -2.42 -5.88 -15.93
C GLN A 111 -2.24 -6.27 -14.46
N PHE A 112 -1.39 -7.25 -14.17
CA PHE A 112 -1.10 -7.75 -12.83
C PHE A 112 -2.31 -8.31 -12.07
N GLN A 113 -3.23 -8.96 -12.80
CA GLN A 113 -4.32 -9.71 -12.18
C GLN A 113 -3.79 -10.74 -11.19
N LEU A 114 -4.64 -11.12 -10.23
CA LEU A 114 -4.31 -12.19 -9.29
C LEU A 114 -3.85 -13.45 -10.06
N PRO A 115 -2.71 -14.05 -9.70
CA PRO A 115 -2.34 -15.35 -10.23
C PRO A 115 -3.45 -16.40 -10.02
N SER A 116 -3.50 -17.41 -10.86
CA SER A 116 -4.53 -18.44 -10.71
C SER A 116 -4.51 -19.06 -9.31
N LEU A 117 -5.66 -19.49 -8.85
CA LEU A 117 -5.77 -20.10 -7.52
C LEU A 117 -4.91 -21.37 -7.41
N GLU A 118 -4.81 -22.13 -8.49
CA GLU A 118 -3.95 -23.33 -8.58
C GLU A 118 -2.49 -22.95 -8.38
N ASN A 119 -2.03 -21.86 -8.97
CA ASN A 119 -0.66 -21.40 -8.80
C ASN A 119 -0.38 -20.97 -7.35
N ILE A 120 -1.32 -20.31 -6.70
CA ILE A 120 -1.20 -19.92 -5.29
C ILE A 120 -1.25 -21.17 -4.40
N ASP A 121 -2.22 -22.06 -4.62
CA ASP A 121 -2.42 -23.27 -3.81
C ASP A 121 -1.20 -24.23 -3.91
N SER A 122 -0.60 -24.34 -5.09
CA SER A 122 0.60 -25.17 -5.31
C SER A 122 1.85 -24.70 -4.52
N LYS A 123 1.86 -23.46 -4.06
CA LYS A 123 2.94 -22.89 -3.25
C LYS A 123 2.72 -23.05 -1.75
N ILE A 124 1.54 -23.50 -1.33
CA ILE A 124 1.22 -23.69 0.09
C ILE A 124 1.91 -24.94 0.61
N THR A 125 2.72 -24.78 1.65
CA THR A 125 3.43 -25.84 2.38
C THR A 125 2.96 -25.91 3.83
N PRO A 126 3.36 -26.91 4.63
CA PRO A 126 3.09 -26.92 6.07
C PRO A 126 3.68 -25.74 6.84
N LYS A 127 4.68 -25.04 6.26
CA LYS A 127 5.28 -23.82 6.83
C LYS A 127 4.54 -22.55 6.45
N THR A 128 3.63 -22.58 5.48
CA THR A 128 2.90 -21.41 5.04
C THR A 128 1.89 -20.99 6.14
N LYS A 129 2.00 -19.75 6.61
CA LYS A 129 1.12 -19.18 7.65
C LYS A 129 0.15 -18.14 7.10
N ALA A 130 0.50 -17.49 6.00
CA ALA A 130 -0.36 -16.45 5.45
C ALA A 130 -0.18 -16.23 3.95
N ILE A 131 -1.22 -15.64 3.35
CA ILE A 131 -1.14 -14.92 2.07
C ILE A 131 -1.22 -13.44 2.41
N LEU A 132 -0.33 -12.61 1.84
CA LEU A 132 -0.30 -11.16 2.03
C LEU A 132 -0.61 -10.45 0.71
N LEU A 133 -1.58 -9.55 0.72
CA LEU A 133 -1.97 -8.71 -0.41
C LEU A 133 -1.88 -7.23 -0.04
N CYS A 134 -1.72 -6.36 -1.06
CA CYS A 134 -2.00 -4.93 -0.98
C CYS A 134 -3.20 -4.61 -1.89
N ASN A 135 -4.30 -4.10 -1.35
CA ASN A 135 -5.52 -3.83 -2.11
C ASN A 135 -6.10 -2.42 -1.81
N PRO A 136 -6.05 -1.48 -2.74
CA PRO A 136 -5.35 -1.46 -4.04
C PRO A 136 -3.84 -1.67 -3.95
N SER A 137 -3.25 -2.27 -4.98
CA SER A 137 -1.85 -2.69 -4.98
C SER A 137 -0.86 -1.54 -5.12
N ASN A 138 0.22 -1.64 -4.40
CA ASN A 138 1.49 -0.98 -4.66
C ASN A 138 2.51 -2.09 -5.01
N PRO A 139 3.08 -2.11 -6.23
CA PRO A 139 3.27 -1.00 -7.15
C PRO A 139 2.26 -0.90 -8.30
N THR A 140 1.39 -1.88 -8.53
CA THR A 140 0.68 -2.07 -9.79
C THR A 140 -0.57 -1.20 -9.95
N GLY A 141 -1.19 -0.76 -8.84
CA GLY A 141 -2.49 -0.12 -8.84
C GLY A 141 -3.65 -1.07 -9.15
N TYR A 142 -3.40 -2.38 -9.18
CA TYR A 142 -4.45 -3.38 -9.34
C TYR A 142 -5.43 -3.34 -8.16
N VAL A 143 -6.71 -3.52 -8.43
CA VAL A 143 -7.78 -3.59 -7.42
C VAL A 143 -8.40 -4.97 -7.51
N TYR A 144 -8.23 -5.76 -6.45
CA TYR A 144 -8.79 -7.10 -6.41
C TYR A 144 -10.31 -7.05 -6.34
N SER A 145 -10.96 -7.82 -7.20
CA SER A 145 -12.40 -7.95 -7.26
C SER A 145 -12.97 -8.65 -6.01
N LYS A 146 -14.28 -8.48 -5.80
CA LYS A 146 -15.00 -9.22 -4.74
C LYS A 146 -14.81 -10.73 -4.86
N LEU A 147 -14.80 -11.26 -6.09
CA LEU A 147 -14.64 -12.70 -6.33
C LEU A 147 -13.23 -13.16 -5.92
N GLU A 148 -12.18 -12.45 -6.32
CA GLU A 148 -10.80 -12.79 -5.97
C GLU A 148 -10.59 -12.77 -4.44
N ILE A 149 -11.07 -11.74 -3.75
CA ILE A 149 -10.97 -11.65 -2.28
C ILE A 149 -11.74 -12.79 -1.62
N LYS A 150 -12.96 -13.10 -2.09
CA LYS A 150 -13.75 -14.22 -1.57
C LYS A 150 -13.02 -15.56 -1.76
N THR A 151 -12.52 -15.83 -2.96
CA THR A 151 -11.81 -17.06 -3.28
C THR A 151 -10.54 -17.24 -2.43
N LEU A 152 -9.79 -16.15 -2.19
CA LEU A 152 -8.63 -16.19 -1.28
C LEU A 152 -9.04 -16.41 0.18
N CYS A 153 -10.14 -15.83 0.64
CA CYS A 153 -10.69 -16.14 1.97
C CYS A 153 -11.04 -17.62 2.10
N GLU A 154 -11.75 -18.19 1.13
CA GLU A 154 -12.11 -19.61 1.10
C GLU A 154 -10.88 -20.52 1.10
N LEU A 155 -9.84 -20.17 0.31
CA LEU A 155 -8.55 -20.86 0.33
C LEU A 155 -7.90 -20.81 1.71
N SER A 156 -7.86 -19.63 2.32
CA SER A 156 -7.25 -19.42 3.64
C SER A 156 -7.96 -20.23 4.74
N ILE A 157 -9.29 -20.30 4.69
CA ILE A 157 -10.09 -21.15 5.60
C ILE A 157 -9.75 -22.63 5.40
N ARG A 158 -9.78 -23.11 4.14
CA ARG A 158 -9.53 -24.51 3.79
C ARG A 158 -8.13 -24.98 4.19
N LYS A 159 -7.13 -24.09 4.07
CA LYS A 159 -5.74 -24.38 4.40
C LYS A 159 -5.36 -24.03 5.85
N ASN A 160 -6.29 -23.44 6.60
CA ASN A 160 -6.06 -22.95 7.96
C ASN A 160 -4.87 -21.99 8.09
N ILE A 161 -4.77 -21.03 7.16
CA ILE A 161 -3.76 -19.96 7.12
C ILE A 161 -4.45 -18.60 7.19
N PHE A 162 -3.69 -17.52 7.40
CA PHE A 162 -4.23 -16.16 7.41
C PHE A 162 -4.24 -15.53 6.01
N LEU A 163 -5.22 -14.67 5.76
CA LEU A 163 -5.21 -13.71 4.66
C LEU A 163 -5.01 -12.31 5.24
N ILE A 164 -3.84 -11.74 5.00
CA ILE A 164 -3.47 -10.38 5.43
C ILE A 164 -3.66 -9.45 4.24
N VAL A 165 -4.48 -8.42 4.40
CA VAL A 165 -4.71 -7.44 3.33
C VAL A 165 -4.35 -6.03 3.83
N ASP A 166 -3.33 -5.45 3.20
CA ASP A 166 -2.95 -4.05 3.40
C ASP A 166 -3.87 -3.17 2.53
N GLU A 167 -4.82 -2.50 3.20
CA GLU A 167 -5.85 -1.68 2.54
C GLU A 167 -5.58 -0.17 2.68
N VAL A 168 -4.33 0.25 2.83
CA VAL A 168 -3.97 1.66 3.03
C VAL A 168 -4.35 2.58 1.85
N TYR A 169 -4.62 2.02 0.68
CA TYR A 169 -5.07 2.74 -0.53
C TYR A 169 -6.56 2.62 -0.81
N ARG A 170 -7.37 2.07 0.11
CA ARG A 170 -8.82 1.78 -0.05
C ARG A 170 -9.61 2.90 -0.73
N GLU A 171 -9.36 4.14 -0.39
CA GLU A 171 -10.09 5.29 -0.92
C GLU A 171 -9.64 5.70 -2.32
N PHE A 172 -8.45 5.28 -2.75
CA PHE A 172 -7.90 5.64 -4.05
C PHE A 172 -8.35 4.64 -5.11
N ILE A 173 -9.59 4.77 -5.54
CA ILE A 173 -10.20 3.97 -6.61
C ILE A 173 -10.47 4.88 -7.79
N HIS A 174 -10.15 4.42 -8.98
CA HIS A 174 -10.31 5.15 -10.24
C HIS A 174 -11.31 4.42 -11.14
N GLY A 175 -12.27 5.18 -11.71
CA GLY A 175 -13.36 4.61 -12.52
C GLY A 175 -14.52 4.10 -11.67
N ASP A 176 -15.38 3.27 -12.26
CA ASP A 176 -16.66 2.83 -11.68
C ASP A 176 -16.57 1.47 -10.99
N ILE A 177 -15.44 1.20 -10.32
CA ILE A 177 -15.27 -0.02 -9.53
C ILE A 177 -15.34 0.28 -8.05
N GLU A 178 -15.70 -0.71 -7.25
CA GLU A 178 -15.77 -0.62 -5.79
C GLU A 178 -14.62 -1.42 -5.16
N HIS A 179 -13.97 -0.81 -4.15
CA HIS A 179 -13.06 -1.55 -3.29
C HIS A 179 -13.85 -2.54 -2.43
N TYR A 180 -13.44 -3.81 -2.44
CA TYR A 180 -14.01 -4.82 -1.57
C TYR A 180 -13.02 -5.19 -0.46
N SER A 181 -13.34 -4.82 0.79
CA SER A 181 -12.50 -5.15 1.96
C SER A 181 -12.60 -6.63 2.31
N VAL A 182 -11.48 -7.21 2.73
CA VAL A 182 -11.43 -8.59 3.23
C VAL A 182 -12.37 -8.83 4.42
N LEU A 183 -12.64 -7.81 5.22
CA LEU A 183 -13.54 -7.91 6.39
C LEU A 183 -15.03 -7.84 6.03
N ARG A 184 -15.37 -7.62 4.76
CA ARG A 184 -16.78 -7.75 4.28
C ARG A 184 -17.19 -9.20 4.06
N HIS A 185 -16.28 -10.17 4.19
CA HIS A 185 -16.54 -11.61 4.03
C HIS A 185 -16.65 -12.29 5.41
N PRO A 186 -17.87 -12.56 5.94
CA PRO A 186 -18.06 -13.01 7.33
C PRO A 186 -17.43 -14.37 7.65
N GLU A 187 -17.48 -15.30 6.69
CA GLU A 187 -16.95 -16.65 6.86
C GLU A 187 -15.42 -16.65 7.08
N GLY A 188 -14.73 -15.65 6.53
CA GLY A 188 -13.29 -15.49 6.67
C GLY A 188 -12.82 -14.82 7.97
N HIS A 189 -13.71 -14.34 8.83
CA HIS A 189 -13.35 -13.46 9.95
C HIS A 189 -12.29 -14.02 10.92
N LYS A 190 -12.19 -15.34 11.06
CA LYS A 190 -11.17 -15.98 11.92
C LYS A 190 -9.79 -16.03 11.27
N HIS A 191 -9.73 -15.92 9.94
CA HIS A 191 -8.53 -16.06 9.14
C HIS A 191 -8.09 -14.76 8.46
N THR A 192 -8.80 -13.65 8.69
CA THR A 192 -8.53 -12.40 7.98
C THR A 192 -8.00 -11.32 8.90
N VAL A 193 -7.02 -10.59 8.37
CA VAL A 193 -6.40 -9.42 9.01
C VAL A 193 -6.37 -8.28 7.99
N MET A 194 -6.98 -7.16 8.34
CA MET A 194 -6.87 -5.93 7.57
C MET A 194 -5.86 -4.99 8.22
N ILE A 195 -4.96 -4.44 7.42
CA ILE A 195 -4.03 -3.38 7.83
C ILE A 195 -4.48 -2.08 7.17
N ASP A 196 -4.52 -0.99 7.92
CA ASP A 196 -4.90 0.32 7.41
C ASP A 196 -4.06 1.44 8.04
N SER A 197 -4.10 2.64 7.44
CA SER A 197 -3.33 3.79 7.91
C SER A 197 -3.94 5.11 7.45
N VAL A 198 -3.78 6.16 8.26
CA VAL A 198 -4.10 7.54 7.90
C VAL A 198 -3.11 8.13 6.86
N SER A 199 -2.00 7.46 6.62
CA SER A 199 -0.88 7.97 5.82
C SER A 199 -1.27 8.41 4.42
N LYS A 200 -2.14 7.65 3.76
CA LYS A 200 -2.55 7.92 2.37
C LYS A 200 -3.87 8.69 2.33
N ARG A 201 -4.87 8.19 3.02
CA ARG A 201 -6.23 8.76 3.10
C ARG A 201 -6.26 10.24 3.43
N TYR A 202 -5.45 10.67 4.39
CA TYR A 202 -5.45 12.05 4.89
C TYR A 202 -4.13 12.79 4.64
N SER A 203 -3.23 12.25 3.84
CA SER A 203 -1.88 12.81 3.63
C SER A 203 -1.10 13.00 4.94
N LEU A 204 -1.36 12.16 5.93
CA LEU A 204 -0.75 12.19 7.26
C LEU A 204 0.37 11.15 7.42
N CYS A 205 1.17 10.91 6.38
CA CYS A 205 2.23 9.90 6.43
C CYS A 205 3.27 10.16 7.53
N GLY A 206 3.51 11.42 7.88
CA GLY A 206 4.40 11.83 8.98
C GLY A 206 3.82 11.64 10.38
N ALA A 207 2.50 11.45 10.53
CA ALA A 207 1.87 11.18 11.82
C ALA A 207 2.21 9.78 12.35
N ARG A 208 2.54 8.84 11.44
CA ARG A 208 2.86 7.46 11.82
C ARG A 208 1.75 6.78 12.62
N VAL A 209 0.52 6.80 12.09
CA VAL A 209 -0.64 6.13 12.69
C VAL A 209 -1.26 5.18 11.68
N GLY A 210 -1.41 3.94 12.10
CA GLY A 210 -2.08 2.87 11.39
C GLY A 210 -2.88 2.00 12.37
N CYS A 211 -3.44 0.93 11.86
CA CYS A 211 -4.12 -0.05 12.70
C CYS A 211 -4.12 -1.44 12.08
N ILE A 212 -4.26 -2.43 12.95
CA ILE A 212 -4.63 -3.81 12.64
C ILE A 212 -6.10 -3.97 12.99
N VAL A 213 -6.85 -4.59 12.12
CA VAL A 213 -8.27 -4.90 12.34
C VAL A 213 -8.51 -6.37 12.05
N SER A 214 -9.08 -7.08 13.03
CA SER A 214 -9.45 -8.49 12.89
C SER A 214 -10.57 -8.85 13.85
N LYS A 215 -11.48 -9.70 13.42
CA LYS A 215 -12.49 -10.31 14.29
C LYS A 215 -12.01 -11.56 15.01
N ASN A 216 -10.78 -12.00 14.75
CA ASN A 216 -10.15 -13.07 15.50
C ASN A 216 -9.69 -12.54 16.88
N LYS A 217 -10.48 -12.80 17.90
CA LYS A 217 -10.22 -12.32 19.26
C LYS A 217 -8.90 -12.82 19.83
N LEU A 218 -8.53 -14.08 19.56
CA LEU A 218 -7.27 -14.64 20.03
C LEU A 218 -6.08 -13.92 19.39
N LEU A 219 -6.16 -13.63 18.09
CA LEU A 219 -5.14 -12.85 17.40
C LEU A 219 -5.01 -11.44 17.99
N ILE A 220 -6.13 -10.73 18.21
CA ILE A 220 -6.11 -9.39 18.82
C ILE A 220 -5.48 -9.42 20.22
N GLN A 221 -5.77 -10.45 21.03
CA GLN A 221 -5.14 -10.61 22.35
C GLN A 221 -3.61 -10.83 22.25
N ASN A 222 -3.15 -11.62 21.29
CA ASN A 222 -1.72 -11.80 21.05
C ASN A 222 -1.05 -10.52 20.54
N LEU A 223 -1.66 -9.85 19.60
CA LEU A 223 -1.19 -8.56 19.08
C LEU A 223 -1.11 -7.48 20.18
N LEU A 224 -2.02 -7.52 21.15
CA LEU A 224 -2.00 -6.62 22.30
C LEU A 224 -0.72 -6.77 23.13
N LYS A 225 -0.14 -7.97 23.25
CA LYS A 225 1.14 -8.20 23.95
C LYS A 225 2.29 -7.42 23.28
N PHE A 226 2.34 -7.41 21.94
CA PHE A 226 3.32 -6.59 21.18
C PHE A 226 3.04 -5.10 21.39
N ALA A 227 1.79 -4.69 21.39
CA ALA A 227 1.42 -3.30 21.66
C ALA A 227 1.80 -2.86 23.09
N GLN A 228 1.67 -3.73 24.07
CA GLN A 228 2.11 -3.51 25.45
C GLN A 228 3.64 -3.42 25.55
N LEU A 229 4.38 -4.23 24.80
CA LEU A 229 5.84 -4.14 24.73
C LEU A 229 6.29 -2.78 24.16
N ARG A 230 5.59 -2.24 23.16
CA ARG A 230 5.83 -0.91 22.60
C ARG A 230 5.33 0.22 23.54
N LEU A 231 4.48 -0.06 24.53
CA LEU A 231 3.78 0.84 25.47
C LEU A 231 2.53 1.48 24.84
N SER A 232 2.62 2.65 24.21
CA SER A 232 1.47 3.34 23.63
C SER A 232 1.78 4.01 22.29
N PRO A 233 0.79 4.22 21.42
CA PRO A 233 0.97 5.05 20.23
C PRO A 233 1.21 6.53 20.61
N PRO A 234 1.85 7.33 19.74
CA PRO A 234 2.15 8.74 20.01
C PRO A 234 0.88 9.58 20.18
N THR A 235 0.70 10.25 21.32
CA THR A 235 -0.52 10.98 21.68
C THR A 235 -0.90 12.07 20.68
N TYR A 236 0.03 12.95 20.28
CA TYR A 236 -0.26 14.03 19.31
C TYR A 236 -0.65 13.49 17.94
N ALA A 237 -0.04 12.38 17.54
CA ALA A 237 -0.38 11.72 16.28
C ALA A 237 -1.80 11.13 16.30
N LEU A 238 -2.23 10.61 17.47
CA LEU A 238 -3.61 10.14 17.64
C LEU A 238 -4.61 11.30 17.59
N ILE A 239 -4.33 12.42 18.25
CA ILE A 239 -5.16 13.63 18.18
C ILE A 239 -5.35 14.10 16.75
N ALA A 240 -4.25 14.18 15.98
CA ALA A 240 -4.30 14.55 14.56
C ALA A 240 -5.13 13.56 13.73
N SER A 241 -4.92 12.26 13.96
CA SER A 241 -5.59 11.18 13.22
C SER A 241 -7.07 11.08 13.56
N GLU A 242 -7.45 11.29 14.81
CA GLU A 242 -8.85 11.30 15.25
C GLU A 242 -9.61 12.48 14.65
N ALA A 243 -9.01 13.67 14.64
CA ALA A 243 -9.60 14.87 14.01
C ALA A 243 -9.72 14.71 12.48
N ALA A 244 -8.80 13.99 11.83
CA ALA A 244 -8.87 13.73 10.41
C ALA A 244 -10.09 12.89 9.99
N LEU A 245 -10.62 12.05 10.88
CA LEU A 245 -11.84 11.27 10.63
C LEU A 245 -13.11 12.13 10.50
N ASP A 246 -13.09 13.35 11.03
CA ASP A 246 -14.18 14.30 10.90
C ASP A 246 -14.15 15.07 9.55
N ALA A 247 -13.27 14.66 8.63
CA ALA A 247 -13.21 15.19 7.28
C ALA A 247 -14.54 14.98 6.54
N PRO A 248 -15.10 16.02 5.86
CA PRO A 248 -16.29 15.83 5.06
C PRO A 248 -16.01 14.87 3.88
N ASP A 249 -17.01 14.11 3.50
CA ASP A 249 -16.90 13.14 2.38
C ASP A 249 -16.48 13.83 1.07
N SER A 250 -16.81 15.12 0.90
CA SER A 250 -16.36 15.94 -0.24
C SER A 250 -14.84 16.07 -0.35
N TYR A 251 -14.10 15.91 0.75
CA TYR A 251 -12.62 15.95 0.73
C TYR A 251 -12.05 14.80 -0.08
N LEU A 252 -12.43 13.57 0.26
CA LEU A 252 -11.95 12.38 -0.45
C LEU A 252 -12.38 12.36 -1.91
N LYS A 253 -13.62 12.77 -2.21
CA LYS A 253 -14.11 12.90 -3.59
C LYS A 253 -13.23 13.83 -4.43
N LYS A 254 -12.85 15.00 -3.89
CA LYS A 254 -11.94 15.94 -4.57
C LYS A 254 -10.54 15.36 -4.78
N VAL A 255 -10.00 14.69 -3.75
CA VAL A 255 -8.68 14.05 -3.82
C VAL A 255 -8.66 12.98 -4.92
N ILE A 256 -9.65 12.08 -4.93
CA ILE A 256 -9.76 10.99 -5.90
C ILE A 256 -9.91 11.56 -7.32
N SER A 257 -10.76 12.55 -7.53
CA SER A 257 -10.94 13.21 -8.83
C SER A 257 -9.62 13.80 -9.36
N GLU A 258 -8.87 14.49 -8.50
CA GLU A 258 -7.56 15.05 -8.87
C GLU A 258 -6.55 13.96 -9.23
N TYR A 259 -6.47 12.86 -8.45
CA TYR A 259 -5.55 11.76 -8.76
C TYR A 259 -5.97 10.99 -10.02
N SER A 260 -7.27 10.82 -10.28
CA SER A 260 -7.76 10.21 -11.51
C SER A 260 -7.37 11.04 -12.73
N LYS A 261 -7.45 12.38 -12.65
CA LYS A 261 -7.00 13.29 -13.70
C LYS A 261 -5.49 13.17 -13.94
N ARG A 262 -4.69 13.20 -12.88
CA ARG A 262 -3.23 13.04 -12.95
C ARG A 262 -2.83 11.70 -13.56
N ARG A 263 -3.51 10.62 -13.18
CA ARG A 263 -3.34 9.29 -13.76
C ARG A 263 -3.54 9.31 -15.26
N ASN A 264 -4.67 9.81 -15.72
CA ASN A 264 -5.03 9.80 -17.14
C ASN A 264 -4.01 10.59 -17.98
N ILE A 265 -3.63 11.79 -17.52
CA ILE A 265 -2.64 12.64 -18.19
C ILE A 265 -1.27 11.95 -18.26
N LEU A 266 -0.82 11.31 -17.18
CA LEU A 266 0.48 10.64 -17.16
C LEU A 266 0.49 9.41 -18.06
N ILE A 267 -0.53 8.56 -17.98
CA ILE A 267 -0.63 7.34 -18.79
C ILE A 267 -0.62 7.72 -20.28
N GLN A 268 -1.48 8.63 -20.69
CA GLN A 268 -1.51 9.10 -22.08
C GLN A 268 -0.15 9.60 -22.55
N ALA A 269 0.52 10.44 -21.75
CA ALA A 269 1.83 10.98 -22.12
C ALA A 269 2.96 9.95 -22.19
N LEU A 270 2.86 8.86 -21.41
CA LEU A 270 3.82 7.75 -21.44
C LEU A 270 3.57 6.81 -22.63
N GLU A 271 2.30 6.56 -22.98
CA GLU A 271 1.90 5.73 -24.13
C GLU A 271 2.29 6.37 -25.48
N GLU A 272 2.46 7.70 -25.54
CA GLU A 272 3.00 8.40 -26.72
C GLU A 272 4.50 8.15 -26.94
N ILE A 273 5.21 7.50 -26.01
CA ILE A 273 6.63 7.17 -26.15
C ILE A 273 6.75 5.83 -26.88
N PRO A 274 7.48 5.75 -28.00
CA PRO A 274 7.64 4.50 -28.76
C PRO A 274 8.14 3.34 -27.87
N ASP A 275 7.55 2.17 -28.06
CA ASP A 275 7.90 0.90 -27.41
C ASP A 275 7.75 0.89 -25.87
N VAL A 276 7.21 1.94 -25.27
CA VAL A 276 6.85 1.98 -23.87
C VAL A 276 5.49 1.32 -23.66
N LYS A 277 5.40 0.41 -22.68
CA LYS A 277 4.13 -0.19 -22.25
C LYS A 277 3.79 0.31 -20.85
N VAL A 278 2.52 0.66 -20.62
CA VAL A 278 2.04 1.23 -19.35
C VAL A 278 0.93 0.35 -18.81
N SER A 279 0.94 0.05 -17.50
CA SER A 279 -0.20 -0.56 -16.84
C SER A 279 -1.31 0.48 -16.60
N HIS A 280 -2.56 0.02 -16.59
CA HIS A 280 -3.74 0.87 -16.36
C HIS A 280 -4.27 0.67 -14.93
N PRO A 281 -3.70 1.36 -13.94
CA PRO A 281 -4.09 1.16 -12.54
C PRO A 281 -5.52 1.60 -12.30
N MET A 282 -6.28 0.74 -11.61
CA MET A 282 -7.64 1.04 -11.17
C MET A 282 -7.68 1.57 -9.73
N GLY A 283 -6.55 1.58 -9.05
CA GLY A 283 -6.42 2.10 -7.69
C GLY A 283 -5.02 2.61 -7.34
N ALA A 284 -4.85 3.03 -6.10
CA ALA A 284 -3.64 3.66 -5.59
C ALA A 284 -3.24 4.92 -6.40
N PHE A 285 -1.95 5.24 -6.50
CA PHE A 285 -1.47 6.37 -7.29
C PHE A 285 -0.12 6.04 -7.98
N TYR A 286 0.00 4.80 -8.44
CA TYR A 286 1.15 4.26 -9.16
C TYR A 286 0.71 3.57 -10.44
N CYS A 287 1.60 3.56 -11.43
CA CYS A 287 1.54 2.64 -12.57
C CYS A 287 2.90 1.97 -12.75
N MET A 288 2.88 0.76 -13.30
CA MET A 288 4.07 0.08 -13.79
C MET A 288 4.28 0.43 -15.24
N VAL A 289 5.51 0.68 -15.61
CA VAL A 289 5.91 1.05 -16.96
C VAL A 289 7.06 0.16 -17.40
N LYS A 290 6.88 -0.52 -18.51
CA LYS A 290 7.94 -1.28 -19.16
C LYS A 290 8.60 -0.42 -20.23
N LEU A 291 9.90 -0.25 -20.10
CA LEU A 291 10.69 0.66 -20.94
C LEU A 291 11.52 -0.14 -21.97
N PRO A 292 11.77 0.39 -23.17
CA PRO A 292 12.64 -0.23 -24.17
C PRO A 292 14.12 0.03 -23.82
N ILE A 293 14.57 -0.56 -22.74
CA ILE A 293 15.94 -0.48 -22.18
C ILE A 293 16.36 -1.85 -21.69
N ASP A 294 17.65 -2.07 -21.49
CA ASP A 294 18.22 -3.31 -20.98
C ASP A 294 18.02 -3.47 -19.46
N ASP A 295 18.23 -2.39 -18.70
CA ASP A 295 18.21 -2.41 -17.24
C ASP A 295 17.69 -1.11 -16.64
N ALA A 296 16.64 -1.20 -15.81
CA ALA A 296 15.97 -0.05 -15.22
C ALA A 296 16.77 0.61 -14.09
N GLU A 297 17.64 -0.12 -13.41
CA GLU A 297 18.52 0.45 -12.38
C GLU A 297 19.61 1.29 -13.03
N ASN A 298 20.26 0.74 -14.08
CA ASN A 298 21.25 1.47 -14.86
C ASN A 298 20.64 2.72 -15.52
N PHE A 299 19.44 2.59 -16.09
CA PHE A 299 18.72 3.72 -16.67
C PHE A 299 18.37 4.78 -15.61
N SER A 300 17.88 4.38 -14.45
CA SER A 300 17.55 5.32 -13.37
C SER A 300 18.81 6.02 -12.84
N LYS A 301 19.92 5.31 -12.73
CA LYS A 301 21.23 5.90 -12.38
C LYS A 301 21.68 6.90 -13.44
N PHE A 302 21.61 6.54 -14.73
CA PHE A 302 21.93 7.43 -15.86
C PHE A 302 21.12 8.73 -15.79
N LEU A 303 19.80 8.65 -15.58
CA LEU A 303 18.95 9.83 -15.45
C LEU A 303 19.39 10.77 -14.32
N LEU A 304 19.93 10.24 -13.24
CA LEU A 304 20.28 11.03 -12.06
C LEU A 304 21.72 11.58 -12.09
N THR A 305 22.63 10.92 -12.83
CA THR A 305 24.06 11.25 -12.78
C THR A 305 24.60 11.81 -14.10
N SER A 306 23.98 11.48 -15.23
CA SER A 306 24.57 11.71 -16.55
C SER A 306 23.63 12.36 -17.56
N PHE A 307 22.35 12.55 -17.21
CA PHE A 307 21.35 13.10 -18.11
C PHE A 307 20.54 14.23 -17.47
N GLU A 308 20.38 15.29 -18.24
CA GLU A 308 19.43 16.36 -17.95
C GLU A 308 18.78 16.90 -19.22
N ASP A 309 17.59 17.44 -19.11
CA ASP A 309 16.95 18.25 -20.14
C ASP A 309 16.58 19.61 -19.55
N LYS A 310 17.23 20.67 -20.00
CA LYS A 310 17.06 22.06 -19.52
C LYS A 310 17.22 22.16 -17.98
N GLY A 311 18.29 21.57 -17.44
CA GLY A 311 18.60 21.58 -16.01
C GLY A 311 17.65 20.74 -15.15
N GLN A 312 16.91 19.81 -15.75
CA GLN A 312 15.93 18.96 -15.04
C GLN A 312 16.10 17.49 -15.40
N THR A 313 15.89 16.64 -14.42
CA THR A 313 15.80 15.20 -14.58
C THR A 313 14.63 14.62 -13.80
N VAL A 314 14.40 13.31 -13.92
CA VAL A 314 13.39 12.55 -13.16
C VAL A 314 14.03 11.42 -12.38
N MET A 315 13.47 11.12 -11.22
CA MET A 315 13.81 9.95 -10.44
C MET A 315 12.68 8.92 -10.60
N LEU A 316 13.03 7.75 -11.12
CA LEU A 316 12.15 6.60 -11.27
C LEU A 316 12.45 5.59 -10.16
N ALA A 317 11.52 4.68 -9.90
CA ALA A 317 11.74 3.54 -9.01
C ALA A 317 11.89 2.27 -9.87
N PRO A 318 13.12 1.74 -10.03
CA PRO A 318 13.34 0.48 -10.73
C PRO A 318 12.50 -0.64 -10.10
N ALA A 319 11.98 -1.53 -10.94
CA ALA A 319 11.01 -2.50 -10.48
C ALA A 319 11.62 -3.78 -9.89
N THR A 320 12.89 -4.04 -10.07
CA THR A 320 13.57 -5.24 -9.53
C THR A 320 13.32 -5.44 -8.05
N GLY A 321 13.32 -4.33 -7.25
CA GLY A 321 13.04 -4.37 -5.82
C GLY A 321 11.59 -4.68 -5.42
N PHE A 322 10.64 -4.73 -6.37
CA PHE A 322 9.25 -5.14 -6.13
C PHE A 322 9.01 -6.62 -6.40
N TYR A 323 10.02 -7.34 -6.88
CA TYR A 323 9.99 -8.77 -7.13
C TYR A 323 10.97 -9.50 -6.21
N SER A 324 10.61 -10.70 -5.77
CA SER A 324 11.51 -11.62 -5.10
C SER A 324 12.06 -12.68 -6.06
N THR A 325 11.40 -12.91 -7.19
CA THR A 325 11.88 -13.79 -8.24
C THR A 325 13.02 -13.13 -9.02
N PRO A 326 14.23 -13.73 -9.07
CA PRO A 326 15.35 -13.16 -9.81
C PRO A 326 15.05 -12.96 -11.30
N GLY A 327 15.50 -11.84 -11.84
CA GLY A 327 15.34 -11.49 -13.27
C GLY A 327 14.02 -10.82 -13.65
N TYR A 328 13.04 -10.77 -12.76
CA TYR A 328 11.80 -10.02 -12.99
C TYR A 328 12.00 -8.52 -12.80
N GLY A 329 11.18 -7.73 -13.50
CA GLY A 329 11.18 -6.27 -13.38
C GLY A 329 12.40 -5.55 -13.97
N LYS A 330 13.29 -6.26 -14.68
CA LYS A 330 14.60 -5.75 -15.13
C LYS A 330 14.50 -4.50 -15.99
N ASN A 331 13.48 -4.41 -16.85
CA ASN A 331 13.22 -3.24 -17.71
C ASN A 331 11.91 -2.51 -17.35
N GLU A 332 11.47 -2.68 -16.09
CA GLU A 332 10.27 -2.07 -15.59
C GLU A 332 10.59 -1.02 -14.52
N VAL A 333 9.74 -0.01 -14.43
CA VAL A 333 9.79 1.03 -13.40
C VAL A 333 8.40 1.28 -12.84
N ARG A 334 8.32 1.62 -11.55
CA ARG A 334 7.11 2.20 -10.98
C ARG A 334 7.15 3.72 -11.14
N VAL A 335 6.09 4.30 -11.65
CA VAL A 335 5.88 5.74 -11.75
C VAL A 335 4.71 6.15 -10.85
N ALA A 336 4.89 7.22 -10.06
CA ALA A 336 3.85 7.76 -9.19
C ALA A 336 3.25 9.03 -9.80
N PHE A 337 1.92 9.09 -9.94
CA PHE A 337 1.23 10.30 -10.45
C PHE A 337 0.84 11.29 -9.34
N VAL A 338 1.82 11.59 -8.47
CA VAL A 338 1.63 12.46 -7.30
C VAL A 338 1.94 13.94 -7.54
N LEU A 339 2.58 14.27 -8.67
CA LEU A 339 2.90 15.64 -9.06
C LEU A 339 1.70 16.31 -9.76
N ASN A 340 1.73 17.62 -9.91
CA ASN A 340 0.73 18.33 -10.71
C ASN A 340 0.90 18.03 -12.22
N GLU A 341 -0.14 18.29 -13.00
CA GLU A 341 -0.22 17.96 -14.42
C GLU A 341 0.99 18.47 -15.24
N LYS A 342 1.38 19.76 -15.06
CA LYS A 342 2.52 20.34 -15.77
C LYS A 342 3.82 19.57 -15.52
N LYS A 343 4.05 19.16 -14.27
CA LYS A 343 5.24 18.39 -13.88
C LYS A 343 5.17 16.95 -14.39
N LEU A 344 3.99 16.33 -14.42
CA LEU A 344 3.81 14.98 -14.97
C LEU A 344 4.09 14.95 -16.47
N LEU A 345 3.54 15.89 -17.25
CA LEU A 345 3.82 16.03 -18.68
C LEU A 345 5.31 16.32 -18.93
N ARG A 346 5.93 17.14 -18.08
CA ARG A 346 7.37 17.42 -18.17
C ARG A 346 8.19 16.17 -17.87
N ALA A 347 7.82 15.38 -16.86
CA ALA A 347 8.49 14.11 -16.54
C ALA A 347 8.42 13.11 -17.71
N ALA A 348 7.26 12.94 -18.35
CA ALA A 348 7.13 12.07 -19.51
C ALA A 348 8.04 12.50 -20.66
N LYS A 349 8.15 13.81 -20.93
CA LYS A 349 9.09 14.35 -21.94
C LYS A 349 10.55 14.06 -21.60
N ILE A 350 10.93 14.16 -20.34
CA ILE A 350 12.28 13.84 -19.87
C ILE A 350 12.56 12.35 -20.03
N ILE A 351 11.62 11.48 -19.64
CA ILE A 351 11.73 10.01 -19.82
C ILE A 351 11.96 9.68 -21.30
N ARG A 352 11.13 10.23 -22.21
CA ARG A 352 11.27 10.02 -23.67
C ARG A 352 12.66 10.38 -24.17
N LYS A 353 13.18 11.55 -23.79
CA LYS A 353 14.52 11.99 -24.18
C LYS A 353 15.62 11.14 -23.55
N GLY A 354 15.45 10.80 -22.26
CA GLY A 354 16.41 9.96 -21.54
C GLY A 354 16.54 8.57 -22.16
N ILE A 355 15.45 7.93 -22.54
CA ILE A 355 15.47 6.63 -23.25
C ILE A 355 16.26 6.76 -24.56
N LYS A 356 15.98 7.80 -25.34
CA LYS A 356 16.69 8.02 -26.62
C LYS A 356 18.21 8.20 -26.43
N GLU A 357 18.63 8.95 -25.44
CA GLU A 357 20.06 9.18 -25.19
C GLU A 357 20.73 7.96 -24.55
N TYR A 358 20.04 7.28 -23.64
CA TYR A 358 20.53 6.05 -23.02
C TYR A 358 20.80 4.96 -24.07
N ASN A 359 19.84 4.72 -24.97
CA ASN A 359 19.98 3.68 -26.00
C ASN A 359 21.06 4.00 -27.04
N LYS A 360 21.45 5.29 -27.24
CA LYS A 360 22.61 5.63 -28.08
C LYS A 360 23.94 5.23 -27.46
N ILE A 361 23.99 5.13 -26.14
CA ILE A 361 25.23 4.88 -25.39
C ILE A 361 25.37 3.39 -25.06
N TYR A 362 24.25 2.70 -24.78
CA TYR A 362 24.24 1.36 -24.20
C TYR A 362 23.54 0.30 -25.07
N ALA A 363 22.86 0.67 -26.16
CA ALA A 363 22.34 -0.23 -27.19
C ALA A 363 23.31 -0.23 -28.40
#